data_3a2267a834629d46da9f1509ab4fe8dd
#
_entry.id   3a2267a834629d46da9f1509ab4fe8dd
#
_cell.length_a   1.000
_cell.length_b   1.000
_cell.length_c   1.000
_cell.angle_alpha   90.00
_cell.angle_beta   90.00
_cell.angle_gamma   90.00
#
_symmetry.space_group_name_H-M   'P 1'
#
loop_
_entity.id
_entity.type
_entity.pdbx_description
1 polymer ?
#
loop_
_entity_poly.entity_id
_entity_poly.type
_entity_poly.pdbx_seq_one_letter_code
_entity_poly.pdbx_strand_id
1 'polypeptide(L)'
;TVRIRGWAIAPKPVTVRIFDADKKPVAAEIQRTDRVDVNQLFEEAQDPGKTGFFSEITNVSGKCLYVVFYAGEKKTVHVVPLRKADILAKKLDKYVEKGIRYWKSQGAAALAEKVVTKVKNVRQGPPSYQKWIRHHLPDRNELEKQKKTSFGYRPKLSFVVPLYKTPEKYLRRLTESFQEQTYSNWELCFSDGSGAQSPLTELLKELTAKDNRIKYVSHEEALQISENTNSAIEIATGDFIAFADHDDELTPDALFRCVKALNEDPELKVLYSDEDKMSMDGHKFFQPHFKPDFNIDLLCTVNYICHLFVVKKEIVDQIGMLKKEFDGAQDYDFVLRCVEAVKDEEICHIPKILYHWRCHEDSTAENPESKLYAFE
;
A
#
# COMPACT_ATOMS: atom_id res chain seq x y z
N THR A 1 3.63 6.44 -28.25
CA THR A 1 3.73 5.03 -27.82
C THR A 1 2.36 4.54 -27.37
N VAL A 2 1.97 3.33 -27.79
CA VAL A 2 0.73 2.65 -27.37
C VAL A 2 1.11 1.32 -26.75
N ARG A 3 0.63 1.06 -25.53
CA ARG A 3 0.79 -0.21 -24.83
C ARG A 3 -0.48 -1.02 -24.93
N ILE A 4 -0.38 -2.25 -25.42
CA ILE A 4 -1.53 -3.17 -25.54
C ILE A 4 -1.25 -4.37 -24.65
N ARG A 5 -2.17 -4.64 -23.72
CA ARG A 5 -2.18 -5.85 -22.91
C ARG A 5 -3.48 -6.60 -23.13
N GLY A 6 -3.41 -7.91 -23.15
CA GLY A 6 -4.60 -8.74 -23.27
C GLY A 6 -4.30 -10.21 -23.02
N TRP A 7 -5.33 -11.01 -23.16
CA TRP A 7 -5.25 -12.46 -23.12
C TRP A 7 -6.14 -13.08 -24.17
N ALA A 8 -5.81 -14.28 -24.60
CA ALA A 8 -6.61 -15.03 -25.55
C ALA A 8 -6.45 -16.53 -25.30
N ILE A 9 -7.58 -17.24 -25.29
CA ILE A 9 -7.65 -18.69 -25.09
C ILE A 9 -8.35 -19.30 -26.29
N ALA A 10 -7.80 -20.40 -26.79
CA ALA A 10 -8.41 -21.24 -27.80
C ALA A 10 -7.89 -22.68 -27.66
N PRO A 11 -8.60 -23.68 -28.24
CA PRO A 11 -8.13 -25.07 -28.25
C PRO A 11 -6.85 -25.32 -29.09
N LYS A 12 -6.41 -24.30 -29.84
CA LYS A 12 -5.17 -24.32 -30.62
C LYS A 12 -4.32 -23.11 -30.25
N PRO A 13 -2.98 -23.16 -30.43
CA PRO A 13 -2.11 -22.04 -30.17
C PRO A 13 -2.57 -20.74 -30.84
N VAL A 14 -2.61 -19.65 -30.07
CA VAL A 14 -3.08 -18.35 -30.55
C VAL A 14 -1.90 -17.50 -31.02
N THR A 15 -1.97 -17.03 -32.27
CA THR A 15 -1.05 -16.04 -32.81
C THR A 15 -1.73 -14.67 -32.77
N VAL A 16 -1.01 -13.65 -32.30
CA VAL A 16 -1.50 -12.27 -32.25
C VAL A 16 -0.78 -11.45 -33.31
N ARG A 17 -1.51 -10.68 -34.11
CA ARG A 17 -0.97 -9.71 -35.05
C ARG A 17 -1.67 -8.38 -34.90
N ILE A 18 -0.95 -7.28 -35.14
CA ILE A 18 -1.48 -5.93 -35.01
C ILE A 18 -1.42 -5.24 -36.36
N PHE A 19 -2.50 -4.53 -36.72
CA PHE A 19 -2.64 -3.79 -37.96
C PHE A 19 -3.07 -2.36 -37.66
N ASP A 20 -2.67 -1.43 -38.50
CA ASP A 20 -3.11 -0.04 -38.43
C ASP A 20 -4.56 0.16 -38.97
N ALA A 21 -5.01 1.42 -39.02
CA ALA A 21 -6.32 1.78 -39.53
C ALA A 21 -6.53 1.43 -41.02
N ASP A 22 -5.45 1.36 -41.78
CA ASP A 22 -5.43 1.01 -43.21
C ASP A 22 -5.23 -0.49 -43.43
N LYS A 23 -5.30 -1.28 -42.37
CA LYS A 23 -5.08 -2.74 -42.36
C LYS A 23 -3.66 -3.17 -42.79
N LYS A 24 -2.68 -2.29 -42.69
CA LYS A 24 -1.29 -2.64 -42.90
C LYS A 24 -0.73 -3.23 -41.59
N PRO A 25 0.12 -4.27 -41.68
CA PRO A 25 0.74 -4.86 -40.51
C PRO A 25 1.65 -3.85 -39.82
N VAL A 26 1.50 -3.72 -38.50
CA VAL A 26 2.37 -2.90 -37.67
C VAL A 26 3.51 -3.78 -37.15
N ALA A 27 4.73 -3.34 -37.34
CA ALA A 27 5.90 -3.98 -36.75
C ALA A 27 5.81 -3.79 -35.22
N ALA A 28 5.47 -4.86 -34.52
CA ALA A 28 5.29 -4.86 -33.08
C ALA A 28 5.85 -6.17 -32.51
N GLU A 29 6.71 -6.07 -31.53
CA GLU A 29 7.15 -7.21 -30.74
C GLU A 29 5.99 -7.60 -29.80
N ILE A 30 5.59 -8.87 -29.86
CA ILE A 30 4.52 -9.40 -29.01
C ILE A 30 5.16 -10.35 -28.03
N GLN A 31 5.31 -9.88 -26.80
CA GLN A 31 5.77 -10.70 -25.67
C GLN A 31 4.61 -11.51 -25.13
N ARG A 32 4.80 -12.82 -25.03
CA ARG A 32 3.79 -13.71 -24.45
C ARG A 32 4.05 -13.80 -22.95
N THR A 33 2.99 -13.67 -22.18
CA THR A 33 3.03 -13.72 -20.72
C THR A 33 2.14 -14.81 -20.18
N ASP A 34 2.52 -15.41 -19.08
CA ASP A 34 1.63 -16.31 -18.36
C ASP A 34 0.59 -15.52 -17.58
N ARG A 35 -0.66 -16.00 -17.58
CA ARG A 35 -1.79 -15.41 -16.85
C ARG A 35 -2.42 -16.51 -16.03
N VAL A 36 -1.82 -16.77 -14.86
CA VAL A 36 -2.27 -17.80 -13.92
C VAL A 36 -3.75 -17.62 -13.55
N ASP A 37 -4.17 -16.37 -13.35
CA ASP A 37 -5.56 -15.99 -13.06
C ASP A 37 -6.54 -16.35 -14.18
N VAL A 38 -6.10 -16.32 -15.45
CA VAL A 38 -6.90 -16.70 -16.60
C VAL A 38 -6.85 -18.20 -16.82
N ASN A 39 -5.67 -18.82 -16.63
CA ASN A 39 -5.49 -20.27 -16.80
C ASN A 39 -6.32 -21.08 -15.78
N GLN A 40 -6.47 -20.57 -14.55
CA GLN A 40 -7.31 -21.21 -13.51
C GLN A 40 -8.80 -21.18 -13.82
N LEU A 41 -9.27 -20.19 -14.58
CA LEU A 41 -10.69 -20.05 -14.97
C LEU A 41 -11.09 -20.91 -16.15
N PHE A 42 -10.13 -21.42 -16.93
CA PHE A 42 -10.34 -22.12 -18.18
C PHE A 42 -9.44 -23.36 -18.29
N GLU A 43 -9.67 -24.34 -17.43
CA GLU A 43 -8.89 -25.59 -17.34
C GLU A 43 -8.90 -26.43 -18.65
N GLU A 44 -9.86 -26.22 -19.54
CA GLU A 44 -9.98 -26.91 -20.83
C GLU A 44 -9.05 -26.34 -21.94
N ALA A 45 -8.33 -25.24 -21.69
CA ALA A 45 -7.43 -24.67 -22.66
C ALA A 45 -6.14 -25.49 -22.75
N GLN A 46 -5.97 -26.23 -23.84
CA GLN A 46 -4.85 -27.15 -24.07
C GLN A 46 -3.47 -26.48 -24.29
N ASP A 47 -3.33 -25.17 -24.15
CA ASP A 47 -2.03 -24.49 -24.19
C ASP A 47 -1.79 -23.78 -22.85
N PRO A 48 -1.25 -24.47 -21.85
CA PRO A 48 -1.10 -23.95 -20.50
C PRO A 48 0.00 -22.88 -20.37
N GLY A 49 0.69 -22.55 -21.45
CA GLY A 49 1.96 -21.89 -21.26
C GLY A 49 1.97 -20.38 -21.45
N LYS A 50 1.03 -19.71 -22.12
CA LYS A 50 1.15 -18.23 -22.35
C LYS A 50 -0.14 -17.64 -22.89
N THR A 51 -1.18 -17.57 -22.08
CA THR A 51 -2.48 -17.00 -22.46
C THR A 51 -2.47 -15.48 -22.57
N GLY A 52 -1.56 -14.80 -21.87
CA GLY A 52 -1.41 -13.36 -21.93
C GLY A 52 -0.49 -12.89 -23.07
N PHE A 53 -0.62 -11.63 -23.42
CA PHE A 53 0.32 -10.94 -24.30
C PHE A 53 0.47 -9.46 -23.92
N PHE A 54 1.65 -8.93 -24.22
CA PHE A 54 1.98 -7.52 -24.10
C PHE A 54 2.69 -7.05 -25.38
N SER A 55 2.42 -5.82 -25.78
CA SER A 55 3.13 -5.18 -26.89
C SER A 55 3.23 -3.68 -26.66
N GLU A 56 4.39 -3.11 -26.90
CA GLU A 56 4.62 -1.67 -26.91
C GLU A 56 4.91 -1.21 -28.36
N ILE A 57 4.10 -0.28 -28.87
CA ILE A 57 4.15 0.16 -30.26
C ILE A 57 4.47 1.64 -30.29
N THR A 58 5.57 2.01 -30.90
CA THR A 58 5.98 3.39 -31.11
C THR A 58 5.53 3.88 -32.49
N ASN A 59 5.42 5.20 -32.67
CA ASN A 59 5.09 5.85 -33.95
C ASN A 59 3.76 5.41 -34.58
N VAL A 60 2.75 5.20 -33.74
CA VAL A 60 1.40 4.84 -34.21
C VAL A 60 0.67 6.06 -34.71
N SER A 61 0.19 6.01 -35.97
CA SER A 61 -0.67 7.01 -36.59
C SER A 61 -2.03 6.40 -36.94
N GLY A 62 -3.10 7.22 -36.99
CA GLY A 62 -4.41 6.77 -37.38
C GLY A 62 -5.48 6.84 -36.29
N LYS A 63 -6.67 6.29 -36.60
CA LYS A 63 -7.85 6.35 -35.71
C LYS A 63 -7.95 5.17 -34.76
N CYS A 64 -7.43 4.01 -35.16
CA CYS A 64 -7.49 2.76 -34.36
C CYS A 64 -6.38 1.80 -34.77
N LEU A 65 -6.20 0.78 -33.92
CA LEU A 65 -5.45 -0.43 -34.24
C LEU A 65 -6.38 -1.63 -34.24
N TYR A 66 -6.09 -2.60 -35.11
CA TYR A 66 -6.76 -3.89 -35.12
C TYR A 66 -5.82 -4.92 -34.50
N VAL A 67 -6.21 -5.51 -33.38
CA VAL A 67 -5.54 -6.67 -32.77
C VAL A 67 -6.26 -7.92 -33.26
N VAL A 68 -5.57 -8.73 -34.02
CA VAL A 68 -6.13 -9.93 -34.68
C VAL A 68 -5.54 -11.17 -34.03
N PHE A 69 -6.41 -12.02 -33.54
CA PHE A 69 -6.08 -13.30 -32.94
C PHE A 69 -6.39 -14.41 -33.95
N TYR A 70 -5.45 -15.27 -34.19
CA TYR A 70 -5.57 -16.45 -35.06
C TYR A 70 -5.42 -17.71 -34.24
N ALA A 71 -6.37 -18.63 -34.35
CA ALA A 71 -6.33 -19.96 -33.76
C ALA A 71 -6.69 -21.02 -34.81
N GLY A 72 -5.71 -21.54 -35.53
CA GLY A 72 -5.95 -22.32 -36.75
C GLY A 72 -6.63 -21.48 -37.84
N GLU A 73 -7.76 -21.96 -38.35
CA GLU A 73 -8.57 -21.23 -39.39
C GLU A 73 -9.44 -20.13 -38.78
N LYS A 74 -9.66 -20.12 -37.47
CA LYS A 74 -10.49 -19.13 -36.79
C LYS A 74 -9.72 -17.85 -36.55
N LYS A 75 -10.40 -16.72 -36.80
CA LYS A 75 -9.81 -15.40 -36.52
C LYS A 75 -10.78 -14.53 -35.74
N THR A 76 -10.31 -13.81 -34.74
CA THR A 76 -11.06 -12.80 -33.98
C THR A 76 -10.35 -11.46 -34.07
N VAL A 77 -11.09 -10.39 -34.28
CA VAL A 77 -10.56 -9.04 -34.44
C VAL A 77 -11.06 -8.18 -33.29
N HIS A 78 -10.13 -7.53 -32.61
CA HIS A 78 -10.42 -6.53 -31.58
C HIS A 78 -9.92 -5.15 -32.04
N VAL A 79 -10.81 -4.15 -32.02
CA VAL A 79 -10.47 -2.79 -32.45
C VAL A 79 -10.12 -1.93 -31.24
N VAL A 80 -8.89 -1.42 -31.22
CA VAL A 80 -8.37 -0.52 -30.18
C VAL A 80 -8.39 0.91 -30.70
N PRO A 81 -9.31 1.79 -30.22
CA PRO A 81 -9.37 3.17 -30.66
C PRO A 81 -8.21 3.99 -30.10
N LEU A 82 -7.65 4.87 -30.91
CA LEU A 82 -6.51 5.72 -30.54
C LEU A 82 -6.91 7.17 -30.22
N ARG A 83 -8.07 7.63 -30.69
CA ARG A 83 -8.56 8.99 -30.42
C ARG A 83 -9.40 9.02 -29.16
N LYS A 84 -9.22 10.06 -28.33
CA LYS A 84 -10.02 10.25 -27.10
C LYS A 84 -11.52 10.27 -27.36
N ALA A 85 -11.97 10.89 -28.46
CA ALA A 85 -13.38 10.93 -28.85
C ALA A 85 -13.98 9.54 -29.13
N ASP A 86 -13.22 8.66 -29.81
CA ASP A 86 -13.68 7.31 -30.15
C ASP A 86 -13.71 6.39 -28.90
N ILE A 87 -12.80 6.65 -27.95
CA ILE A 87 -12.80 5.97 -26.66
C ILE A 87 -14.04 6.39 -25.85
N LEU A 88 -14.40 7.68 -25.91
CA LEU A 88 -15.57 8.22 -25.21
C LEU A 88 -16.86 7.68 -25.81
N ALA A 89 -16.96 7.64 -27.15
CA ALA A 89 -18.11 7.07 -27.86
C ALA A 89 -18.32 5.60 -27.49
N LYS A 90 -17.29 4.75 -27.54
CA LYS A 90 -17.38 3.33 -27.11
C LYS A 90 -17.80 3.17 -25.64
N LYS A 91 -17.36 4.06 -24.77
CA LYS A 91 -17.84 4.04 -23.38
C LYS A 91 -19.32 4.38 -23.29
N LEU A 92 -19.77 5.37 -24.07
CA LEU A 92 -21.16 5.81 -24.10
C LEU A 92 -22.08 4.67 -24.61
N ASP A 93 -21.73 4.02 -25.71
CA ASP A 93 -22.46 2.87 -26.25
C ASP A 93 -22.63 1.75 -25.23
N LYS A 94 -21.56 1.42 -24.52
CA LYS A 94 -21.60 0.41 -23.47
C LYS A 94 -22.51 0.79 -22.28
N TYR A 95 -22.61 2.08 -21.97
CA TYR A 95 -23.56 2.58 -20.97
C TYR A 95 -25.01 2.55 -21.45
N VAL A 96 -25.24 2.89 -22.72
CA VAL A 96 -26.57 2.81 -23.34
C VAL A 96 -27.07 1.37 -23.39
N GLU A 97 -26.25 0.42 -23.84
CA GLU A 97 -26.57 -1.01 -23.83
C GLU A 97 -26.92 -1.54 -22.44
N LYS A 98 -26.11 -1.17 -21.43
CA LYS A 98 -26.39 -1.51 -20.03
C LYS A 98 -27.70 -0.90 -19.53
N GLY A 99 -27.99 0.34 -19.92
CA GLY A 99 -29.24 1.02 -19.59
C GLY A 99 -30.45 0.32 -20.21
N ILE A 100 -30.40 -0.05 -21.48
CA ILE A 100 -31.48 -0.79 -22.19
C ILE A 100 -31.67 -2.17 -21.54
N ARG A 101 -30.61 -2.89 -21.24
CA ARG A 101 -30.68 -4.20 -20.55
C ARG A 101 -31.34 -4.11 -19.20
N TYR A 102 -30.96 -3.08 -18.41
CA TYR A 102 -31.52 -2.83 -17.08
C TYR A 102 -33.00 -2.42 -17.15
N TRP A 103 -33.37 -1.57 -18.14
CA TRP A 103 -34.77 -1.21 -18.41
C TRP A 103 -35.62 -2.43 -18.75
N LYS A 104 -35.13 -3.30 -19.62
CA LYS A 104 -35.87 -4.54 -20.01
C LYS A 104 -36.03 -5.50 -18.81
N SER A 105 -35.11 -5.50 -17.83
CA SER A 105 -35.17 -6.42 -16.70
C SER A 105 -35.89 -5.87 -15.48
N GLN A 106 -35.86 -4.54 -15.23
CA GLN A 106 -36.34 -3.92 -13.99
C GLN A 106 -37.41 -2.83 -14.21
N GLY A 107 -37.67 -2.48 -15.46
CA GLY A 107 -38.69 -1.47 -15.81
C GLY A 107 -38.18 -0.02 -15.85
N ALA A 108 -39.00 0.88 -16.37
CA ALA A 108 -38.64 2.28 -16.58
C ALA A 108 -38.46 3.07 -15.30
N ALA A 109 -39.27 2.81 -14.26
CA ALA A 109 -39.19 3.49 -12.99
C ALA A 109 -37.88 3.21 -12.28
N ALA A 110 -37.43 1.96 -12.22
CA ALA A 110 -36.17 1.55 -11.64
C ALA A 110 -34.95 2.13 -12.40
N LEU A 111 -35.04 2.23 -13.74
CA LEU A 111 -33.99 2.89 -14.52
C LEU A 111 -33.94 4.40 -14.22
N ALA A 112 -35.09 5.08 -14.14
CA ALA A 112 -35.17 6.49 -13.79
C ALA A 112 -34.56 6.78 -12.43
N GLU A 113 -34.92 5.98 -11.41
CA GLU A 113 -34.35 6.09 -10.06
C GLU A 113 -32.82 5.88 -10.06
N LYS A 114 -32.34 4.87 -10.78
CA LYS A 114 -30.90 4.60 -10.93
C LYS A 114 -30.16 5.71 -11.67
N VAL A 115 -30.79 6.32 -12.67
CA VAL A 115 -30.23 7.48 -13.39
C VAL A 115 -30.22 8.71 -12.49
N VAL A 116 -31.31 8.99 -11.77
CA VAL A 116 -31.38 10.12 -10.81
C VAL A 116 -30.34 9.96 -9.71
N THR A 117 -30.20 8.77 -9.14
CA THR A 117 -29.17 8.46 -8.13
C THR A 117 -27.78 8.63 -8.68
N LYS A 118 -27.55 8.16 -9.92
CA LYS A 118 -26.24 8.31 -10.58
C LYS A 118 -25.92 9.76 -10.92
N VAL A 119 -26.90 10.55 -11.36
CA VAL A 119 -26.75 11.99 -11.64
C VAL A 119 -26.53 12.77 -10.33
N LYS A 120 -27.22 12.43 -9.24
CA LYS A 120 -26.95 12.99 -7.90
C LYS A 120 -25.52 12.66 -7.46
N ASN A 121 -25.10 11.41 -7.59
CA ASN A 121 -23.74 10.97 -7.25
C ASN A 121 -22.68 11.58 -8.17
N VAL A 122 -22.98 11.85 -9.45
CA VAL A 122 -22.07 12.55 -10.37
C VAL A 122 -22.00 14.04 -10.07
N ARG A 123 -23.12 14.68 -9.66
CA ARG A 123 -23.14 16.09 -9.23
C ARG A 123 -22.48 16.31 -7.88
N GLN A 124 -22.54 15.32 -6.97
CA GLN A 124 -21.84 15.38 -5.69
C GLN A 124 -20.43 14.78 -5.80
N GLY A 125 -20.12 14.02 -6.88
CA GLY A 125 -18.95 13.15 -7.02
C GLY A 125 -18.95 12.05 -5.95
N PRO A 126 -18.29 10.90 -6.15
CA PRO A 126 -17.92 10.10 -5.00
C PRO A 126 -17.11 11.01 -4.08
N PRO A 127 -17.30 10.95 -2.75
CA PRO A 127 -16.47 11.71 -1.83
C PRO A 127 -15.02 11.41 -2.20
N SER A 128 -14.35 12.43 -2.75
CA SER A 128 -12.94 12.30 -3.11
C SER A 128 -12.21 12.04 -1.80
N TYR A 129 -11.50 10.92 -1.70
CA TYR A 129 -10.70 10.61 -0.51
C TYR A 129 -9.80 11.81 -0.14
N GLN A 130 -9.26 12.52 -1.13
CA GLN A 130 -8.51 13.75 -0.93
C GLN A 130 -9.29 14.85 -0.18
N LYS A 131 -10.59 14.95 -0.40
CA LYS A 131 -11.44 15.88 0.36
C LYS A 131 -11.73 15.33 1.74
N TRP A 132 -12.02 14.04 1.83
CA TRP A 132 -12.31 13.38 3.09
C TRP A 132 -11.13 13.49 4.06
N ILE A 133 -9.93 13.11 3.65
CA ILE A 133 -8.74 13.12 4.51
C ILE A 133 -8.40 14.54 5.01
N ARG A 134 -8.53 15.56 4.16
CA ARG A 134 -8.32 16.97 4.56
C ARG A 134 -9.25 17.44 5.68
N HIS A 135 -10.44 16.86 5.79
CA HIS A 135 -11.39 17.19 6.86
C HIS A 135 -11.24 16.29 8.10
N HIS A 136 -10.47 15.20 7.99
CA HIS A 136 -10.28 14.24 9.08
C HIS A 136 -8.90 14.30 9.70
N LEU A 137 -7.93 14.91 9.03
CA LEU A 137 -6.67 15.30 9.65
C LEU A 137 -6.91 16.45 10.64
N PRO A 138 -6.18 16.48 11.77
CA PRO A 138 -6.32 17.54 12.76
C PRO A 138 -5.96 18.91 12.17
N ASP A 139 -6.76 19.92 12.44
CA ASP A 139 -6.42 21.28 12.09
C ASP A 139 -5.39 21.89 13.07
N ARG A 140 -4.87 23.05 12.73
CA ARG A 140 -3.87 23.74 13.56
C ARG A 140 -4.35 23.99 14.99
N ASN A 141 -5.63 24.31 15.19
CA ASN A 141 -6.19 24.59 16.51
C ASN A 141 -6.26 23.30 17.33
N GLU A 142 -6.64 22.18 16.72
CA GLU A 142 -6.64 20.88 17.35
C GLU A 142 -5.22 20.46 17.76
N LEU A 143 -4.24 20.59 16.86
CA LEU A 143 -2.84 20.30 17.17
C LEU A 143 -2.30 21.13 18.33
N GLU A 144 -2.62 22.43 18.38
CA GLU A 144 -2.22 23.30 19.50
C GLU A 144 -2.90 22.94 20.83
N LYS A 145 -4.14 22.45 20.80
CA LYS A 145 -4.82 21.91 21.99
C LYS A 145 -4.16 20.62 22.46
N GLN A 146 -3.82 19.71 21.53
CA GLN A 146 -3.16 18.47 21.83
C GLN A 146 -1.80 18.68 22.50
N LYS A 147 -0.97 19.61 22.00
CA LYS A 147 0.31 19.99 22.61
C LYS A 147 0.18 20.49 24.06
N LYS A 148 -0.95 21.08 24.40
CA LYS A 148 -1.24 21.59 25.76
C LYS A 148 -1.92 20.56 26.65
N THR A 149 -2.32 19.40 26.10
CA THR A 149 -2.99 18.35 26.87
C THR A 149 -1.99 17.68 27.80
N SER A 150 -2.36 17.60 29.08
CA SER A 150 -1.60 16.83 30.08
C SER A 150 -2.25 15.46 30.29
N PHE A 151 -1.49 14.42 30.09
CA PHE A 151 -1.90 13.04 30.37
C PHE A 151 -1.45 12.60 31.75
N GLY A 152 -2.29 11.83 32.48
CA GLY A 152 -1.94 11.21 33.75
C GLY A 152 -0.91 10.11 33.58
N TYR A 153 -1.08 9.28 32.54
CA TYR A 153 -0.11 8.28 32.12
C TYR A 153 0.63 8.79 30.89
N ARG A 154 1.93 8.85 30.96
CA ARG A 154 2.80 9.42 29.92
C ARG A 154 3.85 8.42 29.46
N PRO A 155 3.46 7.31 28.83
CA PRO A 155 4.39 6.30 28.37
C PRO A 155 5.35 6.87 27.32
N LYS A 156 6.55 6.34 27.29
CA LYS A 156 7.51 6.62 26.23
C LYS A 156 7.29 5.64 25.09
N LEU A 157 7.14 6.17 23.87
CA LEU A 157 6.96 5.37 22.64
C LEU A 157 8.29 5.31 21.89
N SER A 158 8.82 4.11 21.69
CA SER A 158 10.03 3.87 20.88
C SER A 158 9.61 3.41 19.48
N PHE A 159 9.97 4.17 18.48
CA PHE A 159 9.77 3.77 17.09
C PHE A 159 11.05 3.14 16.55
N VAL A 160 10.96 1.90 16.11
CA VAL A 160 12.07 1.15 15.53
C VAL A 160 12.00 1.18 14.01
N VAL A 161 13.10 1.56 13.40
CA VAL A 161 13.19 1.79 11.95
C VAL A 161 14.46 1.16 11.40
N PRO A 162 14.33 0.04 10.67
CA PRO A 162 15.46 -0.55 9.95
C PRO A 162 15.78 0.29 8.70
N LEU A 163 17.05 0.63 8.52
CA LEU A 163 17.55 1.36 7.38
C LEU A 163 18.41 0.44 6.51
N TYR A 164 18.20 0.50 5.19
CA TYR A 164 19.05 -0.18 4.21
C TYR A 164 19.17 0.65 2.95
N LYS A 165 20.33 1.29 2.76
CA LYS A 165 20.60 2.18 1.61
C LYS A 165 19.49 3.22 1.37
N THR A 166 18.86 3.66 2.44
CA THR A 166 17.71 4.57 2.43
C THR A 166 18.07 5.89 1.76
N PRO A 167 17.26 6.40 0.82
CA PRO A 167 17.45 7.74 0.29
C PRO A 167 17.30 8.81 1.38
N GLU A 168 18.30 9.68 1.52
CA GLU A 168 18.35 10.74 2.56
C GLU A 168 17.05 11.55 2.66
N LYS A 169 16.44 11.90 1.51
CA LYS A 169 15.18 12.67 1.46
C LYS A 169 14.03 12.02 2.23
N TYR A 170 13.93 10.69 2.22
CA TYR A 170 12.87 9.98 2.93
C TYR A 170 13.15 9.92 4.43
N LEU A 171 14.39 9.62 4.80
CA LEU A 171 14.79 9.60 6.21
C LEU A 171 14.60 10.97 6.88
N ARG A 172 14.89 12.06 6.15
CA ARG A 172 14.60 13.42 6.65
C ARG A 172 13.10 13.66 6.83
N ARG A 173 12.27 13.25 5.86
CA ARG A 173 10.80 13.41 5.95
C ARG A 173 10.21 12.59 7.09
N LEU A 174 10.63 11.32 7.24
CA LEU A 174 10.23 10.51 8.39
C LEU A 174 10.60 11.23 9.70
N THR A 175 11.84 11.67 9.84
CA THR A 175 12.32 12.38 11.05
C THR A 175 11.50 13.66 11.32
N GLU A 176 11.22 14.45 10.30
CA GLU A 176 10.38 15.64 10.41
C GLU A 176 8.97 15.30 10.90
N SER A 177 8.36 14.21 10.42
CA SER A 177 7.03 13.78 10.85
C SER A 177 6.98 13.42 12.35
N PHE A 178 8.10 12.95 12.93
CA PHE A 178 8.25 12.75 14.38
C PHE A 178 8.44 14.06 15.14
N GLN A 179 9.21 14.98 14.60
CA GLN A 179 9.42 16.30 15.23
C GLN A 179 8.12 17.14 15.25
N GLU A 180 7.22 16.89 14.30
CA GLU A 180 5.89 17.53 14.23
C GLU A 180 4.87 16.93 15.21
N GLN A 181 5.17 15.80 15.86
CA GLN A 181 4.23 15.14 16.76
C GLN A 181 3.79 16.04 17.92
N THR A 182 2.49 16.00 18.24
CA THR A 182 1.93 16.78 19.35
C THR A 182 2.18 16.16 20.71
N TYR A 183 2.55 14.89 20.78
CA TYR A 183 3.05 14.21 21.98
C TYR A 183 4.57 14.11 21.93
N SER A 184 5.24 14.54 22.98
CA SER A 184 6.71 14.75 22.98
C SER A 184 7.55 13.61 23.57
N ASN A 185 6.94 12.68 24.34
CA ASN A 185 7.68 11.60 25.01
C ASN A 185 7.84 10.38 24.09
N TRP A 186 8.66 10.53 23.09
CA TRP A 186 9.00 9.49 22.13
C TRP A 186 10.51 9.42 21.88
N GLU A 187 10.93 8.35 21.28
CA GLU A 187 12.27 8.21 20.71
C GLU A 187 12.20 7.49 19.36
N LEU A 188 13.16 7.78 18.50
CA LEU A 188 13.31 7.19 17.19
C LEU A 188 14.63 6.40 17.17
N CYS A 189 14.52 5.10 17.00
CA CYS A 189 15.62 4.15 17.07
C CYS A 189 15.92 3.62 15.68
N PHE A 190 16.97 4.12 15.05
CA PHE A 190 17.44 3.66 13.74
C PHE A 190 18.44 2.51 13.89
N SER A 191 18.32 1.49 13.05
CA SER A 191 19.39 0.53 12.82
C SER A 191 19.80 0.56 11.36
N ASP A 192 21.05 0.90 11.10
CA ASP A 192 21.58 0.99 9.75
C ASP A 192 22.30 -0.31 9.37
N GLY A 193 21.56 -1.20 8.72
CA GLY A 193 22.04 -2.46 8.18
C GLY A 193 22.69 -2.36 6.79
N SER A 194 23.09 -1.16 6.34
CA SER A 194 23.70 -0.98 5.01
C SER A 194 25.16 -1.47 4.92
N GLY A 195 25.78 -1.79 6.07
CA GLY A 195 27.19 -2.19 6.17
C GLY A 195 28.17 -1.00 6.26
N ALA A 196 29.46 -1.29 6.31
CA ALA A 196 30.54 -0.33 6.59
C ALA A 196 30.58 0.89 5.66
N GLN A 197 30.05 0.78 4.45
CA GLN A 197 30.00 1.88 3.45
C GLN A 197 28.62 2.52 3.36
N SER A 198 27.90 2.61 4.49
CA SER A 198 26.58 3.23 4.49
C SER A 198 26.61 4.68 4.02
N PRO A 199 25.73 5.07 3.08
CA PRO A 199 25.59 6.46 2.67
C PRO A 199 24.93 7.33 3.74
N LEU A 200 24.42 6.74 4.83
CA LEU A 200 23.63 7.43 5.86
C LEU A 200 24.48 7.91 7.06
N THR A 201 25.73 7.51 7.15
CA THR A 201 26.55 7.74 8.35
C THR A 201 26.60 9.20 8.79
N GLU A 202 26.82 10.12 7.86
CA GLU A 202 26.89 11.56 8.19
C GLU A 202 25.51 12.14 8.52
N LEU A 203 24.46 11.68 7.82
CA LEU A 203 23.09 12.09 8.11
C LEU A 203 22.65 11.64 9.52
N LEU A 204 22.94 10.39 9.90
CA LEU A 204 22.58 9.87 11.22
C LEU A 204 23.29 10.62 12.34
N LYS A 205 24.57 10.96 12.17
CA LYS A 205 25.31 11.84 13.10
C LYS A 205 24.66 13.21 13.21
N GLU A 206 24.27 13.81 12.07
CA GLU A 206 23.59 15.10 12.04
C GLU A 206 22.25 15.07 12.80
N LEU A 207 21.41 14.06 12.52
CA LEU A 207 20.08 13.94 13.12
C LEU A 207 20.17 13.73 14.65
N THR A 208 21.04 12.85 15.10
CA THR A 208 21.23 12.59 16.54
C THR A 208 21.84 13.77 17.29
N ALA A 209 22.69 14.55 16.65
CA ALA A 209 23.25 15.76 17.25
C ALA A 209 22.19 16.89 17.39
N LYS A 210 21.16 16.90 16.54
CA LYS A 210 20.08 17.90 16.56
C LYS A 210 18.95 17.55 17.53
N ASP A 211 18.65 16.27 17.70
CA ASP A 211 17.54 15.82 18.55
C ASP A 211 17.98 14.59 19.37
N ASN A 212 18.07 14.75 20.66
CA ASN A 212 18.53 13.70 21.60
C ASN A 212 17.53 12.52 21.75
N ARG A 213 16.33 12.63 21.19
CA ARG A 213 15.36 11.55 21.12
C ARG A 213 15.64 10.60 19.97
N ILE A 214 16.55 10.96 19.07
CA ILE A 214 16.97 10.11 17.96
C ILE A 214 18.21 9.35 18.37
N LYS A 215 18.19 8.05 18.16
CA LYS A 215 19.29 7.13 18.42
C LYS A 215 19.57 6.31 17.16
N TYR A 216 20.80 5.85 17.01
CA TYR A 216 21.11 4.89 15.96
C TYR A 216 22.20 3.91 16.35
N VAL A 217 22.17 2.76 15.70
CA VAL A 217 23.25 1.79 15.64
C VAL A 217 23.59 1.53 14.18
N SER A 218 24.88 1.36 13.88
CA SER A 218 25.36 1.02 12.53
C SER A 218 26.17 -0.27 12.60
N HIS A 219 26.16 -1.03 11.51
CA HIS A 219 26.76 -2.34 11.41
C HIS A 219 27.87 -2.35 10.34
N GLU A 220 28.94 -3.12 10.57
CA GLU A 220 30.00 -3.29 9.58
C GLU A 220 29.57 -4.20 8.43
N GLU A 221 28.75 -5.21 8.72
CA GLU A 221 28.16 -6.11 7.74
C GLU A 221 26.72 -5.72 7.43
N ALA A 222 26.26 -6.02 6.20
CA ALA A 222 24.89 -5.80 5.83
C ALA A 222 23.97 -6.79 6.57
N LEU A 223 22.89 -6.27 7.16
CA LEU A 223 21.91 -7.07 7.90
C LEU A 223 20.66 -7.32 7.05
N GLN A 224 20.03 -8.48 7.29
CA GLN A 224 18.69 -8.77 6.81
C GLN A 224 17.65 -8.05 7.66
N ILE A 225 16.40 -8.01 7.17
CA ILE A 225 15.35 -7.15 7.75
C ILE A 225 15.06 -7.46 9.23
N SER A 226 14.94 -8.72 9.62
CA SER A 226 14.68 -9.08 11.01
C SER A 226 15.84 -8.71 11.94
N GLU A 227 17.07 -9.04 11.56
CA GLU A 227 18.28 -8.72 12.36
C GLU A 227 18.44 -7.21 12.49
N ASN A 228 18.21 -6.47 11.42
CA ASN A 228 18.28 -5.02 11.40
C ASN A 228 17.20 -4.37 12.30
N THR A 229 15.95 -4.84 12.20
CA THR A 229 14.87 -4.37 13.07
C THR A 229 15.15 -4.71 14.55
N ASN A 230 15.64 -5.91 14.84
CA ASN A 230 15.98 -6.33 16.18
C ASN A 230 17.06 -5.42 16.81
N SER A 231 18.08 -5.04 16.05
CA SER A 231 19.09 -4.08 16.52
C SER A 231 18.50 -2.71 16.88
N ALA A 232 17.44 -2.27 16.17
CA ALA A 232 16.72 -1.07 16.55
C ALA A 232 15.89 -1.27 17.85
N ILE A 233 15.30 -2.46 18.04
CA ILE A 233 14.58 -2.82 19.28
C ILE A 233 15.54 -2.83 20.48
N GLU A 234 16.76 -3.34 20.34
CA GLU A 234 17.75 -3.43 21.41
C GLU A 234 18.14 -2.07 22.01
N ILE A 235 18.15 -1.01 21.19
CA ILE A 235 18.45 0.34 21.67
C ILE A 235 17.21 1.11 22.15
N ALA A 236 16.01 0.53 22.00
CA ALA A 236 14.76 1.13 22.43
C ALA A 236 14.58 1.02 23.94
N THR A 237 14.18 2.14 24.58
CA THR A 237 14.03 2.24 26.04
C THR A 237 12.64 2.69 26.47
N GLY A 238 11.68 2.75 25.53
CA GLY A 238 10.31 3.15 25.81
C GLY A 238 9.46 2.03 26.42
N ASP A 239 8.31 2.42 26.92
CA ASP A 239 7.31 1.51 27.48
C ASP A 239 6.58 0.73 26.39
N PHE A 240 6.48 1.30 25.19
CA PHE A 240 5.90 0.69 24.01
C PHE A 240 6.86 0.76 22.83
N ILE A 241 6.85 -0.28 22.03
CA ILE A 241 7.57 -0.38 20.75
C ILE A 241 6.57 -0.20 19.60
N ALA A 242 6.93 0.61 18.64
CA ALA A 242 6.19 0.81 17.40
C ALA A 242 7.12 0.65 16.20
N PHE A 243 6.55 0.25 15.07
CA PHE A 243 7.30 -0.03 13.86
C PHE A 243 6.97 1.01 12.78
N ALA A 244 7.99 1.49 12.09
CA ALA A 244 7.82 2.34 10.94
C ALA A 244 8.86 2.03 9.86
N ASP A 245 8.45 2.14 8.60
CA ASP A 245 9.36 2.01 7.47
C ASP A 245 10.07 3.35 7.21
N HIS A 246 11.28 3.25 6.69
CA HIS A 246 12.20 4.38 6.55
C HIS A 246 11.79 5.45 5.54
N ASP A 247 10.80 5.15 4.71
CA ASP A 247 10.30 6.00 3.61
C ASP A 247 8.89 6.54 3.86
N ASP A 248 8.27 6.21 4.99
CA ASP A 248 6.90 6.55 5.35
C ASP A 248 6.80 7.83 6.20
N GLU A 249 5.59 8.23 6.52
CA GLU A 249 5.30 9.39 7.37
C GLU A 249 4.13 9.11 8.33
N LEU A 250 4.17 9.71 9.51
CA LEU A 250 3.07 9.68 10.47
C LEU A 250 2.26 10.98 10.41
N THR A 251 0.95 10.90 10.73
CA THR A 251 0.19 12.12 10.97
C THR A 251 0.69 12.83 12.24
N PRO A 252 0.61 14.16 12.34
CA PRO A 252 1.20 14.91 13.46
C PRO A 252 0.54 14.63 14.82
N ASP A 253 -0.58 13.94 14.85
CA ASP A 253 -1.29 13.54 16.07
C ASP A 253 -1.25 12.03 16.35
N ALA A 254 -0.46 11.26 15.61
CA ALA A 254 -0.43 9.81 15.72
C ALA A 254 -0.08 9.35 17.16
N LEU A 255 0.99 9.88 17.73
CA LEU A 255 1.43 9.52 19.07
C LEU A 255 0.45 9.99 20.13
N PHE A 256 -0.13 11.17 19.94
CA PHE A 256 -1.17 11.68 20.84
C PHE A 256 -2.38 10.74 20.90
N ARG A 257 -2.84 10.20 19.75
CA ARG A 257 -3.96 9.27 19.68
C ARG A 257 -3.65 7.95 20.38
N CYS A 258 -2.45 7.43 20.19
CA CYS A 258 -2.00 6.24 20.92
C CYS A 258 -2.01 6.46 22.44
N VAL A 259 -1.39 7.55 22.91
CA VAL A 259 -1.33 7.86 24.33
C VAL A 259 -2.71 8.19 24.92
N LYS A 260 -3.59 8.81 24.14
CA LYS A 260 -4.97 9.05 24.54
C LYS A 260 -5.70 7.72 24.78
N ALA A 261 -5.59 6.75 23.88
CA ALA A 261 -6.18 5.42 24.06
C ALA A 261 -5.66 4.74 25.33
N LEU A 262 -4.33 4.79 25.57
CA LEU A 262 -3.70 4.24 26.78
C LEU A 262 -4.09 4.95 28.08
N ASN A 263 -4.56 6.20 28.03
CA ASN A 263 -5.12 6.90 29.19
C ASN A 263 -6.62 6.62 29.38
N GLU A 264 -7.33 6.28 28.33
CA GLU A 264 -8.73 5.85 28.39
C GLU A 264 -8.84 4.42 28.92
N ASP A 265 -7.90 3.54 28.54
CA ASP A 265 -7.77 2.19 29.05
C ASP A 265 -6.29 1.81 29.30
N PRO A 266 -5.82 1.84 30.54
CA PRO A 266 -4.45 1.51 30.89
C PRO A 266 -4.07 0.02 30.77
N GLU A 267 -5.04 -0.88 30.59
CA GLU A 267 -4.79 -2.32 30.43
C GLU A 267 -4.39 -2.67 28.99
N LEU A 268 -4.51 -1.74 28.05
CA LEU A 268 -4.15 -1.96 26.65
C LEU A 268 -2.66 -2.28 26.50
N LYS A 269 -2.39 -3.30 25.70
CA LYS A 269 -1.02 -3.77 25.39
C LYS A 269 -0.68 -3.68 23.90
N VAL A 270 -1.69 -3.73 23.05
CA VAL A 270 -1.53 -3.65 21.60
C VAL A 270 -2.46 -2.58 21.04
N LEU A 271 -1.92 -1.69 20.22
CA LEU A 271 -2.69 -0.68 19.50
C LEU A 271 -2.39 -0.80 18.00
N TYR A 272 -3.39 -0.56 17.17
CA TYR A 272 -3.19 -0.40 15.73
C TYR A 272 -4.14 0.66 15.18
N SER A 273 -3.78 1.25 14.06
CA SER A 273 -4.58 2.31 13.43
C SER A 273 -4.89 2.00 11.98
N ASP A 274 -5.80 2.79 11.40
CA ASP A 274 -5.97 2.87 9.95
C ASP A 274 -4.73 3.49 9.30
N GLU A 275 -4.57 3.21 8.02
CA GLU A 275 -3.48 3.72 7.18
C GLU A 275 -3.99 4.13 5.80
N ASP A 276 -3.21 4.89 5.07
CA ASP A 276 -3.44 5.15 3.65
C ASP A 276 -2.11 5.11 2.88
N LYS A 277 -2.21 5.28 1.59
CA LYS A 277 -1.04 5.44 0.73
C LYS A 277 -0.83 6.89 0.36
N MET A 278 0.43 7.30 0.29
CA MET A 278 0.79 8.62 -0.23
C MET A 278 1.68 8.51 -1.46
N SER A 279 1.61 9.55 -2.31
CA SER A 279 2.47 9.66 -3.49
C SER A 279 3.92 9.88 -3.10
N MET A 280 4.85 9.57 -4.02
CA MET A 280 6.30 9.73 -3.83
C MET A 280 6.69 11.13 -3.31
N ASP A 281 5.97 12.18 -3.74
CA ASP A 281 6.20 13.57 -3.33
C ASP A 281 5.51 13.96 -2.01
N GLY A 282 4.76 13.05 -1.37
CA GLY A 282 4.05 13.30 -0.11
C GLY A 282 2.79 14.16 -0.22
N HIS A 283 2.35 14.55 -1.43
CA HIS A 283 1.27 15.53 -1.59
C HIS A 283 -0.12 14.94 -1.83
N LYS A 284 -0.22 13.68 -2.19
CA LYS A 284 -1.50 13.02 -2.50
C LYS A 284 -1.66 11.77 -1.66
N PHE A 285 -2.80 11.67 -0.98
CA PHE A 285 -3.20 10.48 -0.22
C PHE A 285 -4.25 9.71 -0.99
N PHE A 286 -4.16 8.38 -1.01
CA PHE A 286 -5.06 7.51 -1.76
C PHE A 286 -5.11 6.10 -1.16
N GLN A 287 -6.07 5.29 -1.61
CA GLN A 287 -6.26 3.91 -1.18
C GLN A 287 -6.22 3.74 0.35
N PRO A 288 -7.14 4.41 1.11
CA PRO A 288 -7.20 4.20 2.54
C PRO A 288 -7.54 2.75 2.87
N HIS A 289 -6.91 2.26 3.91
CA HIS A 289 -7.23 0.99 4.54
C HIS A 289 -7.89 1.27 5.90
N PHE A 290 -9.22 1.33 5.91
CA PHE A 290 -10.02 1.39 7.12
C PHE A 290 -10.16 -0.03 7.67
N LYS A 291 -9.59 -0.26 8.83
CA LYS A 291 -9.49 -1.58 9.44
C LYS A 291 -10.70 -1.86 10.34
N PRO A 292 -11.11 -3.11 10.50
CA PRO A 292 -12.09 -3.46 11.52
C PRO A 292 -11.46 -3.40 12.93
N ASP A 293 -12.32 -3.42 13.96
CA ASP A 293 -11.87 -3.80 15.29
C ASP A 293 -11.26 -5.19 15.29
N PHE A 294 -10.51 -5.53 16.33
CA PHE A 294 -9.72 -6.76 16.33
C PHE A 294 -10.54 -7.99 15.97
N ASN A 295 -10.04 -8.75 15.02
CA ASN A 295 -10.66 -9.98 14.53
C ASN A 295 -9.58 -11.00 14.19
N ILE A 296 -9.43 -12.02 15.01
CA ILE A 296 -8.40 -13.05 14.85
C ILE A 296 -8.60 -13.87 13.59
N ASP A 297 -9.85 -14.18 13.20
CA ASP A 297 -10.12 -14.98 11.99
C ASP A 297 -9.65 -14.22 10.74
N LEU A 298 -9.88 -12.91 10.67
CA LEU A 298 -9.38 -12.09 9.58
C LEU A 298 -7.85 -11.99 9.63
N LEU A 299 -7.26 -11.82 10.81
CA LEU A 299 -5.81 -11.75 10.97
C LEU A 299 -5.12 -13.05 10.53
N CYS A 300 -5.71 -14.20 10.78
CA CYS A 300 -5.20 -15.49 10.31
C CYS A 300 -5.23 -15.66 8.78
N THR A 301 -5.96 -14.81 8.05
CA THR A 301 -6.05 -14.86 6.59
C THR A 301 -5.19 -13.80 5.88
N VAL A 302 -4.97 -12.65 6.52
CA VAL A 302 -4.20 -11.53 5.97
C VAL A 302 -3.71 -10.62 7.09
N ASN A 303 -2.48 -10.14 6.98
CA ASN A 303 -1.96 -9.11 7.88
C ASN A 303 -2.68 -7.77 7.61
N TYR A 304 -3.89 -7.60 8.18
CA TYR A 304 -4.61 -6.33 8.04
C TYR A 304 -4.17 -5.25 9.03
N ILE A 305 -3.46 -5.63 10.11
CA ILE A 305 -2.96 -4.72 11.13
C ILE A 305 -1.83 -3.85 10.57
N CYS A 306 -0.82 -4.43 9.95
CA CYS A 306 0.31 -3.80 9.26
C CYS A 306 0.87 -2.54 10.00
N HIS A 307 0.57 -1.34 9.52
CA HIS A 307 0.93 -0.05 10.13
C HIS A 307 -0.33 0.77 10.47
N LEU A 308 -0.35 1.63 11.48
CA LEU A 308 0.60 1.73 12.57
C LEU A 308 0.34 0.57 13.56
N PHE A 309 1.38 -0.09 14.01
CA PHE A 309 1.33 -1.13 15.05
C PHE A 309 2.19 -0.72 16.24
N VAL A 310 1.61 -0.77 17.44
CA VAL A 310 2.25 -0.38 18.70
C VAL A 310 2.01 -1.48 19.72
N VAL A 311 3.04 -1.96 20.38
CA VAL A 311 2.96 -3.05 21.35
C VAL A 311 3.73 -2.70 22.63
N LYS A 312 3.20 -3.08 23.79
CA LYS A 312 3.86 -2.88 25.07
C LYS A 312 5.18 -3.66 25.10
N LYS A 313 6.24 -3.01 25.53
CA LYS A 313 7.60 -3.60 25.53
C LYS A 313 7.67 -4.93 26.29
N GLU A 314 6.92 -5.07 27.40
CA GLU A 314 6.88 -6.32 28.15
C GLU A 314 6.43 -7.54 27.32
N ILE A 315 5.55 -7.33 26.32
CA ILE A 315 5.11 -8.38 25.40
C ILE A 315 6.26 -8.78 24.48
N VAL A 316 6.98 -7.78 23.94
CA VAL A 316 8.17 -8.04 23.10
C VAL A 316 9.21 -8.84 23.87
N ASP A 317 9.46 -8.47 25.14
CA ASP A 317 10.41 -9.18 26.02
C ASP A 317 9.95 -10.62 26.31
N GLN A 318 8.63 -10.87 26.39
CA GLN A 318 8.04 -12.18 26.64
C GLN A 318 8.10 -13.11 25.40
N ILE A 319 7.74 -12.61 24.22
CA ILE A 319 7.62 -13.45 23.01
C ILE A 319 8.90 -13.53 22.19
N GLY A 320 9.87 -12.68 22.49
CA GLY A 320 11.07 -12.45 21.70
C GLY A 320 10.85 -11.51 20.52
N MET A 321 11.93 -11.09 19.91
CA MET A 321 11.96 -10.16 18.80
C MET A 321 11.57 -10.84 17.45
N LEU A 322 11.81 -10.18 16.32
CA LEU A 322 11.55 -10.73 14.99
C LEU A 322 12.46 -11.93 14.71
N LYS A 323 11.98 -12.89 13.94
CA LYS A 323 12.67 -14.14 13.63
C LYS A 323 13.12 -14.15 12.17
N LYS A 324 14.39 -14.45 11.97
CA LYS A 324 15.04 -14.47 10.64
C LYS A 324 14.42 -15.49 9.69
N GLU A 325 13.92 -16.61 10.20
CA GLU A 325 13.25 -17.63 9.39
C GLU A 325 11.95 -17.15 8.73
N PHE A 326 11.44 -15.98 9.15
CA PHE A 326 10.26 -15.34 8.56
C PHE A 326 10.59 -14.07 7.77
N ASP A 327 11.84 -13.83 7.39
CA ASP A 327 12.20 -12.68 6.57
C ASP A 327 11.33 -12.59 5.32
N GLY A 328 10.71 -11.41 5.11
CA GLY A 328 9.69 -11.17 4.09
C GLY A 328 8.24 -11.23 4.58
N ALA A 329 7.99 -11.93 5.70
CA ALA A 329 6.72 -11.94 6.44
C ALA A 329 6.96 -11.79 7.96
N GLN A 330 8.11 -11.26 8.36
CA GLN A 330 8.57 -11.13 9.74
C GLN A 330 7.65 -10.24 10.60
N ASP A 331 7.05 -9.23 10.00
CA ASP A 331 6.06 -8.35 10.59
C ASP A 331 4.78 -9.10 10.94
N TYR A 332 4.32 -9.95 10.03
CA TYR A 332 3.11 -10.74 10.23
C TYR A 332 3.29 -11.82 11.32
N ASP A 333 4.42 -12.58 11.28
CA ASP A 333 4.77 -13.50 12.36
C ASP A 333 4.80 -12.80 13.72
N PHE A 334 5.44 -11.62 13.76
CA PHE A 334 5.56 -10.85 15.00
C PHE A 334 4.19 -10.38 15.53
N VAL A 335 3.33 -9.84 14.67
CA VAL A 335 1.97 -9.43 15.05
C VAL A 335 1.17 -10.61 15.58
N LEU A 336 1.20 -11.79 14.90
CA LEU A 336 0.50 -13.00 15.36
C LEU A 336 0.96 -13.42 16.75
N ARG A 337 2.27 -13.47 17.01
CA ARG A 337 2.82 -13.80 18.35
C ARG A 337 2.44 -12.76 19.42
N CYS A 338 2.38 -11.47 19.06
CA CYS A 338 1.94 -10.43 19.97
C CYS A 338 0.48 -10.62 20.39
N VAL A 339 -0.43 -10.82 19.43
CA VAL A 339 -1.86 -10.97 19.73
C VAL A 339 -2.17 -12.29 20.44
N GLU A 340 -1.39 -13.33 20.21
CA GLU A 340 -1.50 -14.61 20.94
C GLU A 340 -1.09 -14.49 22.42
N ALA A 341 -0.21 -13.53 22.74
CA ALA A 341 0.29 -13.30 24.08
C ALA A 341 -0.60 -12.38 24.96
N VAL A 342 -1.65 -11.80 24.39
CA VAL A 342 -2.55 -10.85 25.06
C VAL A 342 -4.00 -11.30 24.89
N LYS A 343 -4.93 -10.68 25.66
CA LYS A 343 -6.37 -10.91 25.48
C LYS A 343 -6.93 -9.93 24.45
N ASP A 344 -8.06 -10.30 23.84
CA ASP A 344 -8.73 -9.45 22.85
C ASP A 344 -9.06 -8.06 23.40
N GLU A 345 -9.43 -7.98 24.71
CA GLU A 345 -9.74 -6.72 25.40
C GLU A 345 -8.52 -5.83 25.60
N GLU A 346 -7.30 -6.37 25.52
CA GLU A 346 -6.03 -5.63 25.63
C GLU A 346 -5.54 -5.11 24.28
N ILE A 347 -6.33 -5.31 23.19
CA ILE A 347 -6.05 -4.86 21.82
C ILE A 347 -7.03 -3.75 21.43
N CYS A 348 -6.50 -2.61 21.01
CA CYS A 348 -7.32 -1.46 20.61
C CYS A 348 -7.06 -1.05 19.17
N HIS A 349 -8.13 -0.97 18.39
CA HIS A 349 -8.17 -0.29 17.11
C HIS A 349 -8.40 1.22 17.30
N ILE A 350 -7.54 2.03 16.74
CA ILE A 350 -7.73 3.49 16.67
C ILE A 350 -8.25 3.81 15.26
N PRO A 351 -9.56 4.09 15.06
CA PRO A 351 -10.17 4.28 13.74
C PRO A 351 -9.83 5.66 13.17
N LYS A 352 -8.56 5.88 12.95
CA LYS A 352 -7.97 7.09 12.39
C LYS A 352 -6.81 6.71 11.47
N ILE A 353 -6.68 7.42 10.34
CA ILE A 353 -5.47 7.35 9.51
C ILE A 353 -4.36 8.04 10.30
N LEU A 354 -3.42 7.25 10.82
CA LEU A 354 -2.27 7.74 11.58
C LEU A 354 -0.95 7.49 10.87
N TYR A 355 -0.97 6.71 9.80
CA TYR A 355 0.19 6.28 9.06
C TYR A 355 -0.02 6.43 7.55
N HIS A 356 0.99 6.96 6.85
CA HIS A 356 1.00 7.19 5.42
C HIS A 356 2.09 6.35 4.76
N TRP A 357 1.70 5.32 4.04
CA TRP A 357 2.58 4.43 3.30
C TRP A 357 2.98 5.04 1.96
N ARG A 358 4.27 5.36 1.80
CA ARG A 358 4.77 5.99 0.57
C ARG A 358 4.89 5.00 -0.57
N CYS A 359 4.28 5.33 -1.71
CA CYS A 359 4.37 4.55 -2.93
C CYS A 359 5.47 5.10 -3.85
N HIS A 360 6.45 4.26 -4.18
CA HIS A 360 7.47 4.51 -5.21
C HIS A 360 7.71 3.21 -6.01
N GLU A 361 8.43 3.31 -7.14
CA GLU A 361 8.60 2.18 -8.08
C GLU A 361 9.23 0.94 -7.45
N ASP A 362 10.05 1.12 -6.41
CA ASP A 362 10.73 0.05 -5.68
C ASP A 362 9.96 -0.40 -4.42
N SER A 363 8.81 0.25 -4.10
CA SER A 363 8.03 -0.12 -2.92
C SER A 363 7.19 -1.38 -3.17
N THR A 364 7.04 -2.20 -2.15
CA THR A 364 6.17 -3.39 -2.18
C THR A 364 4.71 -3.03 -2.43
N ALA A 365 4.33 -1.79 -2.17
CA ALA A 365 2.99 -1.26 -2.42
C ALA A 365 2.59 -1.18 -3.90
N GLU A 366 3.57 -1.04 -4.83
CA GLU A 366 3.33 -0.98 -6.27
C GLU A 366 3.85 -2.23 -7.01
N ASN A 367 4.86 -2.91 -6.48
CA ASN A 367 5.48 -4.07 -7.10
C ASN A 367 5.54 -5.26 -6.12
N PRO A 368 4.53 -6.16 -6.14
CA PRO A 368 4.56 -7.38 -5.33
C PRO A 368 5.77 -8.29 -5.62
N GLU A 369 6.36 -8.19 -6.82
CA GLU A 369 7.53 -8.97 -7.22
C GLU A 369 8.82 -8.51 -6.51
N SER A 370 8.82 -7.37 -5.84
CA SER A 370 9.97 -6.91 -5.04
C SER A 370 10.23 -7.78 -3.80
N LYS A 371 9.27 -8.64 -3.41
CA LYS A 371 9.38 -9.63 -2.31
C LYS A 371 9.49 -11.09 -2.79
N LEU A 372 10.04 -11.36 -3.97
CA LEU A 372 10.20 -12.75 -4.45
C LEU A 372 10.97 -13.63 -3.45
N TYR A 373 11.90 -13.06 -2.69
CA TYR A 373 12.63 -13.77 -1.62
C TYR A 373 11.72 -14.26 -0.46
N ALA A 374 10.51 -13.76 -0.34
CA ALA A 374 9.55 -14.22 0.68
C ALA A 374 8.79 -15.49 0.25
N PHE A 375 9.00 -15.97 -0.97
CA PHE A 375 8.36 -17.16 -1.52
C PHE A 375 9.35 -18.33 -1.74
N GLU A 376 10.61 -18.14 -1.42
CA GLU A 376 11.65 -19.16 -1.38
C GLU A 376 11.82 -19.73 0.05
#